data_70a4f7cc6f46895caf6765a5815c06c4
#
_entry.id   70a4f7cc6f46895caf6765a5815c06c4
#
_cell.length_a   1.000
_cell.length_b   1.000
_cell.length_c   1.000
_cell.angle_alpha   90.00
_cell.angle_beta   90.00
_cell.angle_gamma   90.00
#
_symmetry.space_group_name_H-M   'P 1'
#
loop_
_entity.id
_entity.type
_entity.pdbx_description
1 polymer ?
#
loop_
_entity_poly.entity_id
_entity_poly.type
_entity_poly.pdbx_seq_one_letter_code
_entity_poly.pdbx_strand_id
1 'polypeptide(L)'
;MELPIVNSKSKSFKVPDSLFNQEVNDNLINQLVNSYIDNGHQGTKAQKNRSQVSGGGKKPWRQKGTGRARAGTSRSPIWRGGGVTFAARSKSSNPKKINKKMYKVAMKSIFSSLAKSNKVFISQGIEVGSSKTKEMVSLLKKIDFDKG
;
A
#
# COMPACT_ATOMS: atom_id res chain seq x y z
N MET A 1 -0.60 29.42 10.59
CA MET A 1 -1.26 29.28 9.29
C MET A 1 -2.77 29.36 9.50
N GLU A 2 -3.52 29.93 8.55
CA GLU A 2 -4.98 30.00 8.61
C GLU A 2 -5.60 29.10 7.55
N LEU A 3 -6.60 28.31 7.94
CA LEU A 3 -7.34 27.43 7.02
C LEU A 3 -8.78 27.92 6.88
N PRO A 4 -9.40 27.78 5.70
CA PRO A 4 -10.78 28.20 5.47
C PRO A 4 -11.76 27.32 6.26
N ILE A 5 -12.78 27.95 6.83
CA ILE A 5 -13.90 27.25 7.48
C ILE A 5 -15.07 27.21 6.52
N VAL A 6 -15.62 26.03 6.34
CA VAL A 6 -16.83 25.80 5.57
C VAL A 6 -18.03 25.73 6.52
N ASN A 7 -19.14 26.36 6.18
CA ASN A 7 -20.37 26.43 7.00
C ASN A 7 -20.28 27.24 8.31
N SER A 8 -19.39 28.22 8.41
CA SER A 8 -19.34 29.10 9.56
C SER A 8 -19.39 30.60 9.18
N LYS A 9 -19.84 31.41 10.10
CA LYS A 9 -19.77 32.88 9.99
C LYS A 9 -18.33 33.41 10.03
N SER A 10 -17.41 32.65 10.63
CA SER A 10 -15.97 32.93 10.65
C SER A 10 -15.34 32.41 9.37
N LYS A 11 -14.52 33.23 8.67
CA LYS A 11 -13.93 32.88 7.38
C LYS A 11 -12.68 32.00 7.49
N SER A 12 -11.96 32.01 8.62
CA SER A 12 -10.72 31.26 8.81
C SER A 12 -10.55 30.78 10.25
N PHE A 13 -9.77 29.73 10.41
CA PHE A 13 -9.36 29.17 11.69
C PHE A 13 -7.84 29.08 11.77
N LYS A 14 -7.26 29.57 12.88
CA LYS A 14 -5.83 29.53 13.11
C LYS A 14 -5.39 28.15 13.56
N VAL A 15 -4.61 27.46 12.73
CA VAL A 15 -4.05 26.14 13.01
C VAL A 15 -2.59 26.23 13.44
N PRO A 16 -2.08 25.28 14.24
CA PRO A 16 -0.70 25.30 14.70
C PRO A 16 0.29 25.03 13.54
N ASP A 17 1.27 25.91 13.39
CA ASP A 17 2.32 25.80 12.36
C ASP A 17 3.18 24.55 12.51
N SER A 18 3.24 23.98 13.71
CA SER A 18 3.95 22.71 13.99
C SER A 18 3.36 21.49 13.27
N LEU A 19 2.11 21.59 12.75
CA LEU A 19 1.42 20.52 12.02
C LEU A 19 1.27 20.83 10.53
N PHE A 20 0.94 22.09 10.17
CA PHE A 20 0.51 22.45 8.82
C PHE A 20 1.52 23.32 8.05
N ASN A 21 2.61 23.74 8.69
CA ASN A 21 3.65 24.56 8.04
C ASN A 21 5.04 23.94 8.20
N GLN A 22 5.13 22.63 7.93
CA GLN A 22 6.39 21.92 7.94
C GLN A 22 6.97 21.82 6.53
N GLU A 23 8.28 21.60 6.44
CA GLU A 23 8.95 21.28 5.18
C GLU A 23 8.45 19.92 4.64
N VAL A 24 8.15 19.89 3.34
CA VAL A 24 7.65 18.67 2.68
C VAL A 24 8.81 17.78 2.30
N ASN A 25 8.82 16.56 2.82
CA ASN A 25 9.83 15.54 2.49
C ASN A 25 9.19 14.42 1.64
N ASP A 26 9.31 14.56 0.32
CA ASP A 26 8.71 13.63 -0.65
C ASP A 26 9.28 12.21 -0.54
N ASN A 27 10.57 12.07 -0.24
CA ASN A 27 11.20 10.76 -0.07
C ASN A 27 10.60 10.00 1.11
N LEU A 28 10.34 10.68 2.21
CA LEU A 28 9.74 10.09 3.39
C LEU A 28 8.26 9.74 3.16
N ILE A 29 7.54 10.57 2.41
CA ILE A 29 6.15 10.31 2.00
C ILE A 29 6.11 9.07 1.11
N ASN A 30 6.97 8.97 0.09
CA ASN A 30 7.05 7.81 -0.79
C ASN A 30 7.38 6.52 -0.03
N GLN A 31 8.29 6.58 0.93
CA GLN A 31 8.60 5.43 1.77
C GLN A 31 7.39 4.98 2.60
N LEU A 32 6.63 5.92 3.15
CA LEU A 32 5.40 5.64 3.89
C LEU A 32 4.34 4.99 3.00
N VAL A 33 4.06 5.58 1.83
CA VAL A 33 3.06 5.07 0.87
C VAL A 33 3.43 3.66 0.42
N ASN A 34 4.68 3.42 0.03
CA ASN A 34 5.14 2.10 -0.37
C ASN A 34 5.00 1.07 0.75
N SER A 35 5.28 1.46 2.00
CA SER A 35 5.07 0.58 3.15
C SER A 35 3.58 0.23 3.35
N TYR A 36 2.67 1.18 3.18
CA TYR A 36 1.23 0.93 3.24
C TYR A 36 0.76 -0.01 2.14
N ILE A 37 1.19 0.22 0.89
CA ILE A 37 0.84 -0.63 -0.25
C ILE A 37 1.35 -2.05 -0.02
N ASP A 38 2.62 -2.22 0.35
CA ASP A 38 3.22 -3.53 0.58
C ASP A 38 2.54 -4.29 1.73
N ASN A 39 2.22 -3.60 2.83
CA ASN A 39 1.55 -4.19 3.99
C ASN A 39 0.07 -4.50 3.73
N GLY A 40 -0.56 -3.79 2.80
CA GLY A 40 -1.94 -4.02 2.37
C GLY A 40 -2.11 -5.27 1.50
N HIS A 41 -1.03 -5.82 0.95
CA HIS A 41 -1.10 -7.03 0.15
C HIS A 41 -1.42 -8.26 1.02
N GLN A 42 -2.46 -9.00 0.66
CA GLN A 42 -2.89 -10.19 1.40
C GLN A 42 -1.86 -11.34 1.37
N GLY A 43 -0.95 -11.36 0.38
CA GLY A 43 0.14 -12.33 0.28
C GLY A 43 -0.31 -13.78 0.08
N THR A 44 -1.45 -14.02 -0.53
CA THR A 44 -2.04 -15.37 -0.73
C THR A 44 -1.46 -16.15 -1.90
N LYS A 45 -0.62 -15.53 -2.74
CA LYS A 45 0.02 -16.22 -3.87
C LYS A 45 0.94 -17.31 -3.40
N ALA A 46 0.83 -18.50 -4.01
CA ALA A 46 1.70 -19.63 -3.73
C ALA A 46 2.11 -20.36 -5.03
N GLN A 47 3.34 -20.83 -5.06
CA GLN A 47 3.90 -21.63 -6.15
C GLN A 47 4.57 -22.86 -5.57
N LYS A 48 4.60 -23.97 -6.34
CA LYS A 48 5.28 -25.19 -5.93
C LYS A 48 6.77 -25.14 -6.29
N ASN A 49 7.64 -25.36 -5.32
CA ASN A 49 9.05 -25.60 -5.56
C ASN A 49 9.27 -27.07 -6.03
N ARG A 50 10.49 -27.43 -6.43
CA ARG A 50 10.80 -28.76 -6.92
C ARG A 50 10.50 -29.89 -5.92
N SER A 51 10.46 -29.61 -4.63
CA SER A 51 10.13 -30.61 -3.61
C SER A 51 8.63 -30.86 -3.49
N GLN A 52 7.82 -29.86 -3.81
CA GLN A 52 6.36 -29.89 -3.71
C GLN A 52 5.65 -30.36 -4.97
N VAL A 53 6.35 -30.37 -6.12
CA VAL A 53 5.80 -30.90 -7.37
C VAL A 53 5.75 -32.42 -7.27
N SER A 54 4.62 -33.02 -7.68
CA SER A 54 4.47 -34.50 -7.74
C SER A 54 5.35 -35.13 -8.81
N GLY A 55 5.77 -36.37 -8.61
CA GLY A 55 6.57 -37.13 -9.54
C GLY A 55 8.08 -37.06 -9.30
N GLY A 56 8.91 -37.49 -10.26
CA GLY A 56 10.36 -37.30 -10.29
C GLY A 56 11.18 -38.15 -9.30
N GLY A 57 10.64 -39.22 -8.74
CA GLY A 57 11.35 -40.12 -7.82
C GLY A 57 12.44 -40.94 -8.53
N LYS A 58 12.32 -41.18 -9.83
CA LYS A 58 13.28 -41.91 -10.65
C LYS A 58 14.16 -40.98 -11.47
N LYS A 59 15.48 -41.27 -11.55
CA LYS A 59 16.41 -40.55 -12.43
C LYS A 59 15.99 -40.76 -13.89
N PRO A 60 15.82 -39.71 -14.73
CA PRO A 60 15.32 -39.83 -16.11
C PRO A 60 16.18 -40.73 -16.99
N TRP A 61 17.52 -40.70 -16.86
CA TRP A 61 18.48 -41.54 -17.56
C TRP A 61 19.79 -41.67 -16.78
N ARG A 62 20.63 -42.61 -17.20
CA ARG A 62 21.96 -42.84 -16.59
C ARG A 62 22.87 -41.61 -16.73
N GLN A 63 23.86 -41.49 -15.84
CA GLN A 63 24.74 -40.33 -15.70
C GLN A 63 25.61 -40.05 -16.93
N LYS A 64 26.03 -41.10 -17.66
CA LYS A 64 26.91 -41.03 -18.83
C LYS A 64 26.43 -42.00 -19.93
N GLY A 65 26.89 -41.79 -21.18
CA GLY A 65 26.64 -42.72 -22.30
C GLY A 65 25.24 -42.58 -22.94
N THR A 66 24.54 -41.47 -22.79
CA THR A 66 23.23 -41.21 -23.41
C THR A 66 23.24 -40.10 -24.46
N GLY A 67 24.36 -39.36 -24.60
CA GLY A 67 24.45 -38.20 -25.48
C GLY A 67 23.56 -36.99 -25.04
N ARG A 68 22.86 -37.12 -23.92
CA ARG A 68 21.97 -36.09 -23.39
C ARG A 68 22.61 -35.33 -22.22
N ALA A 69 22.12 -34.08 -21.95
CA ALA A 69 22.49 -33.36 -20.75
C ALA A 69 22.14 -34.14 -19.48
N ARG A 70 22.98 -34.07 -18.46
CA ARG A 70 22.76 -34.75 -17.19
C ARG A 70 21.51 -34.26 -16.53
N ALA A 71 20.63 -35.15 -16.06
CA ALA A 71 19.40 -34.82 -15.33
C ALA A 71 19.24 -35.71 -14.11
N GLY A 72 19.00 -35.11 -12.94
CA GLY A 72 18.75 -35.83 -11.69
C GLY A 72 17.26 -36.09 -11.44
N THR A 73 16.40 -35.18 -11.89
CA THR A 73 14.95 -35.31 -11.71
C THR A 73 14.19 -34.52 -12.78
N SER A 74 13.02 -35.00 -13.17
CA SER A 74 12.09 -34.28 -14.06
C SER A 74 11.39 -33.11 -13.40
N ARG A 75 11.49 -32.96 -12.08
CA ARG A 75 10.93 -31.84 -11.32
C ARG A 75 11.82 -30.60 -11.26
N SER A 76 13.00 -30.65 -11.91
CA SER A 76 13.92 -29.50 -11.94
C SER A 76 13.27 -28.27 -12.59
N PRO A 77 13.62 -27.06 -12.17
CA PRO A 77 13.08 -25.83 -12.75
C PRO A 77 13.31 -25.64 -14.25
N ILE A 78 14.33 -26.30 -14.81
CA ILE A 78 14.64 -26.28 -16.23
C ILE A 78 13.69 -27.13 -17.09
N TRP A 79 12.86 -27.96 -16.45
CA TRP A 79 11.94 -28.87 -17.14
C TRP A 79 10.53 -28.23 -17.18
N ARG A 80 9.84 -28.44 -18.30
CA ARG A 80 8.42 -28.09 -18.41
C ARG A 80 7.62 -28.91 -17.39
N GLY A 81 6.83 -28.22 -16.56
CA GLY A 81 6.12 -28.83 -15.44
C GLY A 81 6.97 -29.06 -14.18
N GLY A 82 8.24 -28.64 -14.17
CA GLY A 82 9.08 -28.65 -12.98
C GLY A 82 8.68 -27.54 -11.97
N GLY A 83 9.31 -27.60 -10.80
CA GLY A 83 9.05 -26.59 -9.74
C GLY A 83 9.77 -25.26 -9.99
N VAL A 84 9.26 -24.19 -9.42
CA VAL A 84 9.88 -22.86 -9.46
C VAL A 84 11.08 -22.81 -8.50
N THR A 85 12.20 -22.21 -8.93
CA THR A 85 13.44 -22.13 -8.12
C THR A 85 13.20 -21.35 -6.84
N PHE A 86 12.68 -20.13 -6.94
CA PHE A 86 12.30 -19.27 -5.82
C PHE A 86 10.78 -19.13 -5.76
N ALA A 87 10.13 -20.22 -5.38
CA ALA A 87 8.66 -20.28 -5.34
C ALA A 87 8.09 -19.29 -4.33
N ALA A 88 7.15 -18.46 -4.76
CA ALA A 88 6.41 -17.59 -3.87
C ALA A 88 5.62 -18.39 -2.85
N ARG A 89 5.62 -17.95 -1.60
CA ARG A 89 4.86 -18.56 -0.49
C ARG A 89 3.88 -17.56 0.10
N SER A 90 2.74 -18.05 0.56
CA SER A 90 1.65 -17.23 1.13
C SER A 90 2.03 -16.40 2.36
N LYS A 91 3.14 -16.67 3.03
CA LYS A 91 3.63 -15.93 4.22
C LYS A 91 4.93 -15.15 3.95
N SER A 92 5.33 -14.94 2.71
CA SER A 92 6.64 -14.33 2.39
C SER A 92 6.64 -12.79 2.45
N SER A 93 5.52 -12.13 2.65
CA SER A 93 5.50 -10.68 2.87
C SER A 93 5.82 -10.37 4.33
N ASN A 94 7.09 -10.12 4.64
CA ASN A 94 7.44 -9.51 5.92
C ASN A 94 6.88 -8.08 5.92
N PRO A 95 6.06 -7.69 6.93
CA PRO A 95 5.52 -6.35 6.99
C PRO A 95 6.66 -5.34 7.12
N LYS A 96 6.65 -4.33 6.25
CA LYS A 96 7.63 -3.25 6.29
C LYS A 96 7.30 -2.33 7.47
N LYS A 97 8.12 -2.40 8.51
CA LYS A 97 7.98 -1.56 9.70
C LYS A 97 8.54 -0.15 9.44
N ILE A 98 7.76 0.86 9.79
CA ILE A 98 8.20 2.26 9.81
C ILE A 98 8.34 2.72 11.27
N ASN A 99 9.37 3.50 11.56
CA ASN A 99 9.58 4.06 12.89
C ASN A 99 8.48 5.09 13.22
N LYS A 100 7.99 5.09 14.46
CA LYS A 100 6.91 6.02 14.90
C LYS A 100 7.24 7.50 14.66
N LYS A 101 8.52 7.90 14.86
CA LYS A 101 8.95 9.27 14.59
C LYS A 101 8.89 9.61 13.10
N MET A 102 9.34 8.71 12.21
CA MET A 102 9.27 8.88 10.76
C MET A 102 7.82 9.00 10.29
N TYR A 103 6.94 8.13 10.79
CA TYR A 103 5.51 8.20 10.50
C TYR A 103 4.90 9.57 10.85
N LYS A 104 5.18 10.07 12.08
CA LYS A 104 4.69 11.38 12.52
C LYS A 104 5.19 12.53 11.63
N VAL A 105 6.46 12.52 11.24
CA VAL A 105 7.04 13.54 10.35
C VAL A 105 6.43 13.45 8.96
N ALA A 106 6.27 12.24 8.40
CA ALA A 106 5.63 12.04 7.10
C ALA A 106 4.18 12.56 7.09
N MET A 107 3.39 12.27 8.13
CA MET A 107 2.02 12.77 8.25
C MET A 107 1.98 14.31 8.31
N LYS A 108 2.87 14.94 9.08
CA LYS A 108 2.98 16.41 9.12
C LYS A 108 3.33 17.00 7.75
N SER A 109 4.26 16.38 7.01
CA SER A 109 4.63 16.76 5.65
C SER A 109 3.44 16.66 4.69
N ILE A 110 2.66 15.58 4.78
CA ILE A 110 1.44 15.39 3.96
C ILE A 110 0.41 16.48 4.26
N PHE A 111 0.09 16.71 5.55
CA PHE A 111 -0.88 17.75 5.92
C PHE A 111 -0.40 19.15 5.52
N SER A 112 0.90 19.43 5.61
CA SER A 112 1.47 20.70 5.16
C SER A 112 1.36 20.87 3.65
N SER A 113 1.59 19.82 2.87
CA SER A 113 1.43 19.81 1.41
C SER A 113 -0.03 20.04 1.00
N LEU A 114 -0.96 19.33 1.64
CA LEU A 114 -2.39 19.47 1.38
C LEU A 114 -2.91 20.86 1.74
N ALA A 115 -2.45 21.43 2.88
CA ALA A 115 -2.81 22.78 3.29
C ALA A 115 -2.28 23.86 2.32
N LYS A 116 -1.03 23.72 1.85
CA LYS A 116 -0.45 24.61 0.82
C LYS A 116 -1.20 24.50 -0.52
N SER A 117 -1.76 23.35 -0.84
CA SER A 117 -2.57 23.11 -2.04
C SER A 117 -4.03 23.54 -1.90
N ASN A 118 -4.43 24.15 -0.76
CA ASN A 118 -5.81 24.49 -0.43
C ASN A 118 -6.81 23.32 -0.52
N LYS A 119 -6.35 22.10 -0.18
CA LYS A 119 -7.17 20.88 -0.18
C LYS A 119 -7.65 20.47 1.21
N VAL A 120 -7.40 21.30 2.22
CA VAL A 120 -7.83 21.07 3.61
C VAL A 120 -8.84 22.13 4.01
N PHE A 121 -10.01 21.70 4.41
CA PHE A 121 -11.10 22.54 4.87
C PHE A 121 -11.48 22.16 6.29
N ILE A 122 -11.87 23.15 7.09
CA ILE A 122 -12.38 22.93 8.44
C ILE A 122 -13.90 23.10 8.41
N SER A 123 -14.63 22.16 8.98
CA SER A 123 -16.08 22.27 9.15
C SER A 123 -16.46 22.27 10.62
N GLN A 124 -17.40 23.13 10.99
CA GLN A 124 -18.00 23.13 12.32
C GLN A 124 -19.32 22.35 12.24
N GLY A 125 -19.35 21.13 12.83
CA GLY A 125 -20.56 20.33 13.00
C GLY A 125 -21.19 19.86 11.69
N ILE A 126 -20.77 18.71 11.20
CA ILE A 126 -21.49 17.99 10.14
C ILE A 126 -22.41 16.99 10.85
N GLU A 127 -23.65 17.42 11.16
CA GLU A 127 -24.66 16.53 11.71
C GLU A 127 -25.48 15.94 10.56
N VAL A 128 -25.49 14.60 10.47
CA VAL A 128 -26.29 13.85 9.50
C VAL A 128 -27.46 13.25 10.25
N GLY A 129 -28.68 13.68 9.92
CA GLY A 129 -29.91 13.22 10.61
C GLY A 129 -30.28 11.76 10.36
N SER A 130 -29.72 11.14 9.30
CA SER A 130 -29.96 9.72 8.98
C SER A 130 -28.74 9.07 8.35
N SER A 131 -28.66 7.73 8.39
CA SER A 131 -27.57 6.96 7.78
C SER A 131 -27.64 6.84 6.25
N LYS A 132 -28.49 7.63 5.58
CA LYS A 132 -28.67 7.59 4.13
C LYS A 132 -27.56 8.34 3.40
N THR A 133 -26.84 7.67 2.50
CA THR A 133 -25.77 8.25 1.67
C THR A 133 -26.24 9.44 0.82
N LYS A 134 -27.50 9.46 0.38
CA LYS A 134 -28.08 10.54 -0.40
C LYS A 134 -28.10 11.88 0.36
N GLU A 135 -28.38 11.85 1.65
CA GLU A 135 -28.37 13.05 2.50
C GLU A 135 -26.94 13.59 2.68
N MET A 136 -25.97 12.68 2.89
CA MET A 136 -24.55 13.04 2.98
C MET A 136 -24.04 13.66 1.68
N VAL A 137 -24.37 13.09 0.53
CA VAL A 137 -24.00 13.65 -0.79
C VAL A 137 -24.60 15.03 -0.99
N SER A 138 -25.87 15.25 -0.61
CA SER A 138 -26.50 16.56 -0.72
C SER A 138 -25.87 17.60 0.21
N LEU A 139 -25.41 17.19 1.39
CA LEU A 139 -24.68 18.02 2.34
C LEU A 139 -23.30 18.42 1.80
N LEU A 140 -22.54 17.44 1.26
CA LEU A 140 -21.22 17.70 0.67
C LEU A 140 -21.30 18.64 -0.54
N LYS A 141 -22.33 18.51 -1.38
CA LYS A 141 -22.57 19.43 -2.50
C LYS A 141 -22.87 20.87 -2.05
N LYS A 142 -23.58 21.05 -0.92
CA LYS A 142 -23.81 22.38 -0.33
C LYS A 142 -22.53 23.04 0.18
N ILE A 143 -21.49 22.26 0.44
CA ILE A 143 -20.20 22.69 0.96
C ILE A 143 -19.19 22.91 -0.19
N ASP A 144 -19.60 22.82 -1.46
CA ASP A 144 -18.74 22.82 -2.66
C ASP A 144 -17.65 21.71 -2.65
N PHE A 145 -17.94 20.60 -2.00
CA PHE A 145 -17.05 19.45 -1.92
C PHE A 145 -17.46 18.43 -2.99
N ASP A 146 -17.14 18.73 -4.24
CA ASP A 146 -17.64 17.96 -5.39
C ASP A 146 -16.73 16.78 -5.78
N LYS A 147 -15.46 16.79 -5.34
CA LYS A 147 -14.50 15.71 -5.64
C LYS A 147 -13.49 15.57 -4.50
N GLY A 148 -13.55 14.45 -3.79
CA GLY A 148 -12.50 13.97 -2.90
C GLY A 148 -11.56 13.03 -3.64
#